data_bbef6ea944d64cfc6834e49106e00b4b
#
_entry.id   bbef6ea944d64cfc6834e49106e00b4b
#
_cell.length_a   1.000
_cell.length_b   1.000
_cell.length_c   1.000
_cell.angle_alpha   90.00
_cell.angle_beta   90.00
_cell.angle_gamma   90.00
#
_symmetry.space_group_name_H-M   'P 1'
#
loop_
_entity.id
_entity.type
_entity.pdbx_description
1 polymer ?
#
loop_
_entity_poly.entity_id
_entity_poly.type
_entity_poly.pdbx_seq_one_letter_code
_entity_poly.pdbx_strand_id
1 'polypeptide(L)'
;MREVMTKSMARNIFYGGSLFFILIFLGLSAHSHRYITQTSTDAATLTDSVRHGKHLWEINGCINCHTILGEGAYFAPELGNVMTRWGVNDSPDDAFEMLKAWMQSMPTGIEGRRQMPNFDLTDEEFRAISDFLLWTDSIRNQDWPPTDAG
;
A
#
# COMPACT_ATOMS: atom_id res chain seq x y z
N MET A 1 11.69 20.60 52.25
CA MET A 1 11.10 19.25 52.50
C MET A 1 11.03 18.53 51.14
N ARG A 2 11.69 17.38 50.99
CA ARG A 2 11.52 16.55 49.80
C ARG A 2 10.19 15.80 49.94
N GLU A 3 9.22 16.11 49.12
CA GLU A 3 8.02 15.27 49.04
C GLU A 3 8.42 13.92 48.48
N VAL A 4 8.29 12.89 49.29
CA VAL A 4 8.58 11.51 48.89
C VAL A 4 7.28 10.90 48.38
N MET A 5 7.27 10.52 47.09
CA MET A 5 6.13 9.85 46.49
C MET A 5 5.77 8.58 47.21
N THR A 6 4.53 8.45 47.68
CA THR A 6 4.04 7.26 48.37
C THR A 6 3.75 6.13 47.38
N LYS A 7 3.77 4.87 47.85
CA LYS A 7 3.43 3.69 47.06
C LYS A 7 2.04 3.79 46.43
N SER A 8 1.07 4.37 47.17
CA SER A 8 -0.29 4.58 46.65
C SER A 8 -0.34 5.62 45.55
N MET A 9 0.40 6.72 45.66
CA MET A 9 0.52 7.73 44.62
C MET A 9 1.14 7.13 43.37
N ALA A 10 2.25 6.43 43.48
CA ALA A 10 2.92 5.77 42.37
C ALA A 10 1.98 4.79 41.66
N ARG A 11 1.27 3.95 42.43
CA ARG A 11 0.28 3.01 41.86
C ARG A 11 -0.85 3.72 41.14
N ASN A 12 -1.42 4.76 41.72
CA ASN A 12 -2.55 5.48 41.09
C ASN A 12 -2.12 6.22 39.84
N ILE A 13 -0.92 6.82 39.83
CA ILE A 13 -0.34 7.44 38.63
C ILE A 13 -0.12 6.38 37.53
N PHE A 14 0.45 5.22 37.91
CA PHE A 14 0.70 4.15 36.93
C PHE A 14 -0.61 3.62 36.31
N TYR A 15 -1.55 3.18 37.14
CA TYR A 15 -2.80 2.63 36.63
C TYR A 15 -3.68 3.70 35.94
N GLY A 16 -3.76 4.91 36.50
CA GLY A 16 -4.53 5.99 35.93
C GLY A 16 -3.94 6.43 34.58
N GLY A 17 -2.63 6.61 34.49
CA GLY A 17 -1.93 6.94 33.26
C GLY A 17 -2.05 5.82 32.23
N SER A 18 -1.83 4.57 32.64
CA SER A 18 -1.97 3.42 31.73
C SER A 18 -3.39 3.31 31.16
N LEU A 19 -4.40 3.41 32.02
CA LEU A 19 -5.80 3.36 31.57
C LEU A 19 -6.13 4.51 30.60
N PHE A 20 -5.68 5.72 30.91
CA PHE A 20 -5.90 6.89 30.06
C PHE A 20 -5.30 6.68 28.66
N PHE A 21 -4.04 6.24 28.56
CA PHE A 21 -3.41 6.01 27.25
C PHE A 21 -3.99 4.80 26.52
N ILE A 22 -4.41 3.74 27.22
CA ILE A 22 -5.11 2.60 26.61
C ILE A 22 -6.43 3.06 25.98
N LEU A 23 -7.21 3.89 26.66
CA LEU A 23 -8.47 4.41 26.11
C LEU A 23 -8.25 5.28 24.88
N ILE A 24 -7.22 6.15 24.89
CA ILE A 24 -6.83 6.93 23.72
C ILE A 24 -6.43 6.00 22.58
N PHE A 25 -5.58 5.01 22.83
CA PHE A 25 -5.13 4.05 21.82
C PHE A 25 -6.33 3.31 21.18
N LEU A 26 -7.23 2.79 22.00
CA LEU A 26 -8.42 2.09 21.50
C LEU A 26 -9.33 3.02 20.71
N GLY A 27 -9.52 4.26 21.16
CA GLY A 27 -10.30 5.27 20.44
C GLY A 27 -9.71 5.61 19.09
N LEU A 28 -8.41 5.86 19.02
CA LEU A 28 -7.71 6.16 17.77
C LEU A 28 -7.70 4.94 16.83
N SER A 29 -7.48 3.74 17.37
CA SER A 29 -7.51 2.51 16.57
C SER A 29 -8.89 2.25 15.96
N ALA A 30 -9.95 2.44 16.73
CA ALA A 30 -11.33 2.31 16.24
C ALA A 30 -11.64 3.38 15.19
N HIS A 31 -11.20 4.61 15.39
CA HIS A 31 -11.35 5.69 14.42
C HIS A 31 -10.61 5.39 13.12
N SER A 32 -9.35 4.99 13.20
CA SER A 32 -8.54 4.62 12.03
C SER A 32 -9.14 3.45 11.26
N HIS A 33 -9.58 2.40 11.96
CA HIS A 33 -10.24 1.27 11.34
C HIS A 33 -11.50 1.70 10.58
N ARG A 34 -12.35 2.52 11.20
CA ARG A 34 -13.54 3.04 10.55
C ARG A 34 -13.21 3.92 9.35
N TYR A 35 -12.20 4.79 9.45
CA TYR A 35 -11.76 5.63 8.34
C TYR A 35 -11.29 4.79 7.15
N ILE A 36 -10.42 3.81 7.39
CA ILE A 36 -9.89 2.93 6.34
C ILE A 36 -11.04 2.17 5.64
N THR A 37 -11.93 1.55 6.41
CA THR A 37 -12.96 0.65 5.86
C THR A 37 -14.17 1.35 5.26
N GLN A 38 -14.41 2.64 5.55
CA GLN A 38 -15.60 3.38 5.13
C GLN A 38 -15.32 4.64 4.31
N THR A 39 -14.10 5.15 4.36
CA THR A 39 -13.76 6.44 3.74
C THR A 39 -12.59 6.32 2.77
N SER A 40 -11.50 5.67 3.19
CA SER A 40 -10.30 5.54 2.38
C SER A 40 -10.44 4.47 1.30
N THR A 41 -11.09 3.37 1.62
CA THR A 41 -11.34 2.25 0.69
C THR A 41 -12.82 1.90 0.65
N ASP A 42 -13.26 1.28 -0.44
CA ASP A 42 -14.55 0.60 -0.53
C ASP A 42 -14.33 -0.92 -0.53
N ALA A 43 -14.76 -1.59 0.54
CA ALA A 43 -14.61 -3.03 0.67
C ALA A 43 -15.33 -3.83 -0.44
N ALA A 44 -16.38 -3.26 -1.06
CA ALA A 44 -17.10 -3.88 -2.17
C ALA A 44 -16.27 -3.94 -3.45
N THR A 45 -15.26 -3.07 -3.60
CA THR A 45 -14.37 -3.04 -4.77
C THR A 45 -13.20 -4.03 -4.66
N LEU A 46 -13.01 -4.65 -3.49
CA LEU A 46 -11.98 -5.66 -3.25
C LEU A 46 -12.41 -7.02 -3.83
N THR A 47 -12.37 -7.14 -5.14
CA THR A 47 -12.76 -8.34 -5.90
C THR A 47 -11.75 -9.48 -5.72
N ASP A 48 -12.11 -10.68 -6.17
CA ASP A 48 -11.18 -11.82 -6.16
C ASP A 48 -10.00 -11.60 -7.11
N SER A 49 -10.20 -10.89 -8.22
CA SER A 49 -9.12 -10.48 -9.14
C SER A 49 -8.12 -9.56 -8.44
N VAL A 50 -8.59 -8.55 -7.70
CA VAL A 50 -7.73 -7.64 -6.90
C VAL A 50 -6.93 -8.42 -5.85
N ARG A 51 -7.56 -9.37 -5.15
CA ARG A 51 -6.88 -10.23 -4.18
C ARG A 51 -5.83 -11.13 -4.82
N HIS A 52 -6.15 -11.69 -5.98
CA HIS A 52 -5.21 -12.50 -6.75
C HIS A 52 -4.03 -11.66 -7.22
N GLY A 53 -4.27 -10.45 -7.75
CA GLY A 53 -3.21 -9.52 -8.13
C GLY A 53 -2.29 -9.13 -6.98
N LYS A 54 -2.86 -8.88 -5.78
CA LYS A 54 -2.07 -8.68 -4.56
C LYS A 54 -1.22 -9.90 -4.22
N HIS A 55 -1.77 -11.09 -4.32
CA HIS A 55 -1.01 -12.33 -4.07
C HIS A 55 0.14 -12.49 -5.08
N LEU A 56 -0.10 -12.22 -6.36
CA LEU A 56 0.95 -12.24 -7.40
C LEU A 56 2.04 -11.20 -7.11
N TRP A 57 1.68 -10.02 -6.65
CA TRP A 57 2.63 -8.99 -6.19
C TRP A 57 3.55 -9.51 -5.09
N GLU A 58 2.99 -10.24 -4.13
CA GLU A 58 3.74 -10.79 -2.99
C GLU A 58 4.67 -11.93 -3.41
N ILE A 59 4.17 -12.93 -4.14
CA ILE A 59 4.98 -14.11 -4.52
C ILE A 59 6.06 -13.81 -5.55
N ASN A 60 5.86 -12.82 -6.43
CA ASN A 60 6.87 -12.35 -7.36
C ASN A 60 7.88 -11.37 -6.72
N GLY A 61 7.68 -11.01 -5.45
CA GLY A 61 8.59 -10.14 -4.71
C GLY A 61 8.69 -8.72 -5.25
N CYS A 62 7.63 -8.19 -5.84
CA CYS A 62 7.60 -6.84 -6.42
C CYS A 62 7.95 -5.76 -5.39
N ILE A 63 7.58 -5.97 -4.13
CA ILE A 63 7.88 -5.11 -2.98
C ILE A 63 9.40 -4.97 -2.71
N ASN A 64 10.23 -5.90 -3.20
CA ASN A 64 11.68 -5.82 -3.04
C ASN A 64 12.33 -4.73 -3.91
N CYS A 65 11.58 -4.18 -4.86
CA CYS A 65 12.05 -3.11 -5.73
C CYS A 65 11.12 -1.89 -5.70
N HIS A 66 9.81 -2.12 -5.65
CA HIS A 66 8.77 -1.10 -5.69
C HIS A 66 8.16 -0.83 -4.32
N THR A 67 7.56 0.36 -4.19
CA THR A 67 6.68 0.71 -3.08
C THR A 67 5.22 0.80 -3.53
N ILE A 68 4.31 0.55 -2.61
CA ILE A 68 2.89 0.91 -2.72
C ILE A 68 2.52 1.65 -1.43
N LEU A 69 2.00 2.87 -1.57
CA LEU A 69 1.63 3.76 -0.46
C LEU A 69 2.80 3.97 0.54
N GLY A 70 4.02 4.03 0.01
CA GLY A 70 5.24 4.22 0.79
C GLY A 70 5.80 2.98 1.45
N GLU A 71 5.15 1.82 1.31
CA GLU A 71 5.62 0.56 1.87
C GLU A 71 6.33 -0.28 0.80
N GLY A 72 7.57 -0.66 1.08
CA GLY A 72 8.43 -1.44 0.17
C GLY A 72 9.81 -0.83 -0.02
N ALA A 73 10.52 -1.26 -1.06
CA ALA A 73 11.87 -0.78 -1.39
C ALA A 73 11.81 0.37 -2.40
N TYR A 74 12.57 1.43 -2.12
CA TYR A 74 12.69 2.62 -2.98
C TYR A 74 13.76 2.46 -4.07
N PHE A 75 13.87 1.27 -4.62
CA PHE A 75 14.80 1.00 -5.73
C PHE A 75 14.18 1.32 -7.09
N ALA A 76 12.89 1.10 -7.23
CA ALA A 76 12.07 1.39 -8.40
C ALA A 76 10.91 2.35 -8.01
N PRO A 77 10.19 2.92 -8.99
CA PRO A 77 9.12 3.87 -8.69
C PRO A 77 8.01 3.32 -7.79
N GLU A 78 7.39 4.23 -7.04
CA GLU A 78 6.11 4.00 -6.34
C GLU A 78 5.01 3.59 -7.34
N LEU A 79 4.22 2.58 -7.03
CA LEU A 79 3.17 2.06 -7.92
C LEU A 79 1.74 2.33 -7.42
N GLY A 80 1.56 2.95 -6.26
CA GLY A 80 0.25 3.25 -5.71
C GLY A 80 -0.64 4.11 -6.59
N ASN A 81 -0.04 4.98 -7.43
CA ASN A 81 -0.76 5.85 -8.37
C ASN A 81 -0.29 5.67 -9.83
N VAL A 82 0.28 4.52 -10.15
CA VAL A 82 0.89 4.29 -11.49
C VAL A 82 -0.12 4.37 -12.62
N MET A 83 -1.36 3.94 -12.40
CA MET A 83 -2.40 3.95 -13.43
C MET A 83 -2.85 5.39 -13.74
N THR A 84 -2.94 6.26 -12.74
CA THR A 84 -3.15 7.70 -12.92
C THR A 84 -1.99 8.35 -13.66
N ARG A 85 -0.74 8.07 -13.31
CA ARG A 85 0.44 8.60 -14.00
C ARG A 85 0.52 8.18 -15.47
N TRP A 86 0.04 6.99 -15.80
CA TRP A 86 -0.04 6.51 -17.18
C TRP A 86 -1.28 7.01 -17.94
N GLY A 87 -2.23 7.64 -17.23
CA GLY A 87 -3.46 8.15 -17.82
C GLY A 87 -4.44 7.05 -18.23
N VAL A 88 -4.41 5.90 -17.54
CA VAL A 88 -5.24 4.72 -17.85
C VAL A 88 -6.11 4.28 -16.64
N ASN A 89 -6.17 5.08 -15.59
CA ASN A 89 -6.93 4.78 -14.37
C ASN A 89 -8.45 4.68 -14.58
N ASP A 90 -8.98 5.28 -15.65
CA ASP A 90 -10.41 5.26 -15.97
C ASP A 90 -10.81 4.10 -16.91
N SER A 91 -9.83 3.35 -17.43
CA SER A 91 -10.05 2.27 -18.39
C SER A 91 -9.31 0.99 -17.97
N PRO A 92 -10.01 -0.01 -17.38
CA PRO A 92 -9.38 -1.27 -16.99
C PRO A 92 -8.72 -2.04 -18.13
N ASP A 93 -9.23 -1.91 -19.36
CA ASP A 93 -8.65 -2.59 -20.53
C ASP A 93 -7.37 -1.89 -20.99
N ASP A 94 -7.34 -0.55 -21.02
CA ASP A 94 -6.13 0.19 -21.35
C ASP A 94 -5.04 0.00 -20.27
N ALA A 95 -5.44 -0.05 -19.00
CA ALA A 95 -4.54 -0.34 -17.88
C ALA A 95 -3.89 -1.74 -18.02
N PHE A 96 -4.67 -2.75 -18.39
CA PHE A 96 -4.18 -4.09 -18.66
C PHE A 96 -3.20 -4.12 -19.84
N GLU A 97 -3.56 -3.54 -20.96
CA GLU A 97 -2.71 -3.54 -22.17
C GLU A 97 -1.41 -2.77 -21.92
N MET A 98 -1.47 -1.62 -21.25
CA MET A 98 -0.30 -0.82 -20.90
C MET A 98 0.64 -1.59 -19.95
N LEU A 99 0.11 -2.19 -18.89
CA LEU A 99 0.90 -2.98 -17.94
C LEU A 99 1.55 -4.18 -18.60
N LYS A 100 0.78 -4.92 -19.41
CA LYS A 100 1.26 -6.09 -20.15
C LYS A 100 2.39 -5.70 -21.12
N ALA A 101 2.18 -4.67 -21.93
CA ALA A 101 3.19 -4.19 -22.88
C ALA A 101 4.47 -3.75 -22.16
N TRP A 102 4.35 -3.02 -21.03
CA TRP A 102 5.48 -2.61 -20.22
C TRP A 102 6.25 -3.82 -19.67
N MET A 103 5.59 -4.72 -18.97
CA MET A 103 6.24 -5.86 -18.32
C MET A 103 6.85 -6.84 -19.33
N GLN A 104 6.22 -7.06 -20.47
CA GLN A 104 6.75 -7.91 -21.54
C GLN A 104 7.97 -7.29 -22.25
N SER A 105 8.15 -5.98 -22.20
CA SER A 105 9.34 -5.31 -22.71
C SER A 105 10.56 -5.44 -21.78
N MET A 106 10.38 -5.96 -20.58
CA MET A 106 11.46 -6.14 -19.60
C MET A 106 12.16 -7.50 -19.75
N PRO A 107 13.45 -7.57 -19.40
CA PRO A 107 14.38 -6.48 -19.10
C PRO A 107 14.77 -5.68 -20.33
N THR A 108 15.07 -4.38 -20.17
CA THR A 108 15.44 -3.49 -21.32
C THR A 108 16.83 -3.74 -21.89
N GLY A 109 17.61 -4.65 -21.30
CA GLY A 109 18.97 -5.01 -21.75
C GLY A 109 20.07 -4.00 -21.41
N ILE A 110 19.82 -3.04 -20.52
CA ILE A 110 20.83 -2.05 -20.10
C ILE A 110 21.87 -2.74 -19.20
N GLU A 111 23.10 -2.87 -19.73
CA GLU A 111 24.20 -3.53 -19.04
C GLU A 111 24.62 -2.78 -17.75
N GLY A 112 24.97 -3.53 -16.70
CA GLY A 112 25.47 -2.98 -15.43
C GLY A 112 24.40 -2.34 -14.55
N ARG A 113 23.13 -2.38 -14.94
CA ARG A 113 22.01 -1.83 -14.18
C ARG A 113 21.04 -2.93 -13.76
N ARG A 114 20.63 -2.91 -12.49
CA ARG A 114 19.53 -3.76 -12.01
C ARG A 114 18.25 -3.38 -12.77
N GLN A 115 17.56 -4.39 -13.28
CA GLN A 115 16.36 -4.21 -14.10
C GLN A 115 15.22 -5.05 -13.57
N MET A 116 14.00 -4.64 -13.88
CA MET A 116 12.82 -5.46 -13.67
C MET A 116 12.92 -6.72 -14.53
N PRO A 117 12.76 -7.94 -13.95
CA PRO A 117 12.77 -9.16 -14.75
C PRO A 117 11.46 -9.32 -15.54
N ASN A 118 11.48 -10.16 -16.57
CA ASN A 118 10.25 -10.71 -17.13
C ASN A 118 9.78 -11.86 -16.23
N PHE A 119 8.52 -11.86 -15.85
CA PHE A 119 7.92 -12.85 -14.95
C PHE A 119 7.14 -13.94 -15.69
N ASP A 120 7.10 -13.90 -17.04
CA ASP A 120 6.37 -14.86 -17.89
C ASP A 120 4.92 -15.08 -17.46
N LEU A 121 4.24 -13.99 -17.07
CA LEU A 121 2.87 -14.04 -16.58
C LEU A 121 1.88 -14.34 -17.71
N THR A 122 0.82 -15.06 -17.37
CA THR A 122 -0.35 -15.25 -18.25
C THR A 122 -1.20 -13.98 -18.35
N ASP A 123 -2.06 -13.91 -19.34
CA ASP A 123 -2.98 -12.77 -19.50
C ASP A 123 -3.93 -12.61 -18.31
N GLU A 124 -4.33 -13.71 -17.68
CA GLU A 124 -5.14 -13.68 -16.46
C GLU A 124 -4.37 -13.07 -15.29
N GLU A 125 -3.10 -13.42 -15.13
CA GLU A 125 -2.23 -12.87 -14.07
C GLU A 125 -1.92 -11.39 -14.32
N PHE A 126 -1.67 -10.99 -15.58
CA PHE A 126 -1.54 -9.57 -15.93
C PHE A 126 -2.81 -8.79 -15.60
N ARG A 127 -3.99 -9.36 -15.91
CA ARG A 127 -5.28 -8.73 -15.57
C ARG A 127 -5.42 -8.57 -14.05
N ALA A 128 -5.10 -9.60 -13.29
CA ALA A 128 -5.19 -9.55 -11.84
C ALA A 128 -4.25 -8.49 -11.22
N ILE A 129 -3.00 -8.40 -11.69
CA ILE A 129 -2.06 -7.36 -11.22
C ILE A 129 -2.56 -5.96 -11.64
N SER A 130 -3.08 -5.81 -12.86
CA SER A 130 -3.66 -4.54 -13.32
C SER A 130 -4.83 -4.11 -12.44
N ASP A 131 -5.76 -5.02 -12.15
CA ASP A 131 -6.91 -4.74 -11.26
C ASP A 131 -6.45 -4.38 -9.84
N PHE A 132 -5.41 -5.03 -9.32
CA PHE A 132 -4.82 -4.68 -8.04
C PHE A 132 -4.21 -3.28 -8.04
N LEU A 133 -3.47 -2.90 -9.08
CA LEU A 133 -2.87 -1.57 -9.18
C LEU A 133 -3.93 -0.49 -9.42
N LEU A 134 -4.98 -0.74 -10.20
CA LEU A 134 -6.14 0.14 -10.31
C LEU A 134 -6.85 0.33 -8.96
N TRP A 135 -7.01 -0.75 -8.21
CA TRP A 135 -7.62 -0.68 -6.90
C TRP A 135 -6.76 0.14 -5.92
N THR A 136 -5.43 -0.04 -5.92
CA THR A 136 -4.54 0.77 -5.07
C THR A 136 -4.56 2.25 -5.45
N ASP A 137 -4.65 2.56 -6.74
CA ASP A 137 -4.76 3.92 -7.27
C ASP A 137 -6.07 4.61 -6.81
N SER A 138 -7.15 3.84 -6.65
CA SER A 138 -8.45 4.34 -6.18
C SER A 138 -8.51 4.64 -4.67
N ILE A 139 -7.51 4.20 -3.89
CA ILE A 139 -7.47 4.43 -2.44
C ILE A 139 -7.26 5.92 -2.14
N ARG A 140 -8.09 6.49 -1.27
CA ARG A 140 -7.88 7.85 -0.76
C ARG A 140 -6.74 7.87 0.24
N ASN A 141 -5.56 8.20 -0.23
CA ASN A 141 -4.28 8.09 0.47
C ASN A 141 -3.69 9.43 0.93
N GLN A 142 -4.52 10.48 1.03
CA GLN A 142 -4.09 11.81 1.50
C GLN A 142 -2.94 12.40 0.68
N ASP A 143 -3.10 12.37 -0.65
CA ASP A 143 -2.14 12.91 -1.63
C ASP A 143 -0.77 12.19 -1.62
N TRP A 144 -0.75 10.90 -1.32
CA TRP A 144 0.44 10.06 -1.51
C TRP A 144 0.49 9.54 -2.97
N PRO A 145 1.63 9.49 -3.63
CA PRO A 145 2.93 10.02 -3.20
C PRO A 145 2.98 11.57 -3.28
N PRO A 146 3.87 12.20 -2.53
CA PRO A 146 3.94 13.67 -2.47
C PRO A 146 4.46 14.31 -3.76
N THR A 147 4.90 13.50 -4.72
CA THR A 147 5.40 13.94 -6.03
C THR A 147 4.79 13.09 -7.14
N ASP A 148 4.58 13.69 -8.33
CA ASP A 148 4.04 12.99 -9.50
C ASP A 148 5.00 11.91 -10.07
N ALA A 149 6.25 11.93 -9.66
CA ALA A 149 7.25 10.96 -10.11
C ALA A 149 7.23 9.64 -9.31
N GLY A 150 6.51 9.61 -8.18
CA GLY A 150 6.45 8.46 -7.28
C GLY A 150 7.58 8.40 -6.28
#